data_017a3e64f2cc6884c1b23015b2b56d2c
#
_entry.id   017a3e64f2cc6884c1b23015b2b56d2c
#
_cell.length_a   1.000
_cell.length_b   1.000
_cell.length_c   1.000
_cell.angle_alpha   90.00
_cell.angle_beta   90.00
_cell.angle_gamma   90.00
#
_symmetry.space_group_name_H-M   'P 1'
#
loop_
_entity.id
_entity.type
_entity.pdbx_description
1 polymer ?
#
loop_
_entity_poly.entity_id
_entity_poly.type
_entity_poly.pdbx_seq_one_letter_code
_entity_poly.pdbx_strand_id
1 'polypeptide(L)'
;CFDPFQATQMSNNLIDEGLTMVEVRPTILNFSEPMKTLEELVINGKLKHDGNPVMEWMISNVVCHRDQKDNIYPRKEFPQNKIDGPVAAIMALSRAMVFEGGYDSIYNYGEL
;
A
#
# COMPACT_ATOMS: atom_id res chain seq x y z
N CYS A 1 -0.36 -8.18 -4.81
CA CYS A 1 -0.70 -6.99 -5.60
C CYS A 1 0.50 -6.54 -6.43
N PHE A 2 0.25 -5.97 -7.57
CA PHE A 2 1.32 -5.47 -8.44
C PHE A 2 0.84 -4.28 -9.28
N ASP A 3 1.79 -3.40 -9.63
CA ASP A 3 1.60 -2.35 -10.63
C ASP A 3 1.74 -2.98 -12.00
N PRO A 4 0.77 -2.84 -12.91
CA PRO A 4 0.83 -3.48 -14.22
C PRO A 4 1.94 -2.94 -15.13
N PHE A 5 2.52 -1.79 -14.83
CA PHE A 5 3.56 -1.18 -15.65
C PHE A 5 4.78 -2.10 -15.75
N GLN A 6 5.10 -2.58 -16.96
CA GLN A 6 6.24 -3.45 -17.28
C GLN A 6 6.28 -4.76 -16.46
N ALA A 7 5.13 -5.21 -15.93
CA ALA A 7 5.08 -6.39 -15.07
C ALA A 7 4.30 -7.56 -15.65
N THR A 8 3.82 -7.48 -16.90
CA THR A 8 2.95 -8.49 -17.51
C THR A 8 3.62 -9.87 -17.55
N GLN A 9 4.87 -9.95 -17.98
CA GLN A 9 5.60 -11.22 -18.10
C GLN A 9 5.80 -11.86 -16.72
N MET A 10 6.26 -11.10 -15.74
CA MET A 10 6.46 -11.59 -14.39
C MET A 10 5.14 -12.03 -13.74
N SER A 11 4.09 -11.24 -13.91
CA SER A 11 2.76 -11.56 -13.40
C SER A 11 2.25 -12.87 -13.98
N ASN A 12 2.36 -13.06 -15.29
CA ASN A 12 1.93 -14.30 -15.94
C ASN A 12 2.73 -15.51 -15.46
N ASN A 13 4.03 -15.35 -15.29
CA ASN A 13 4.88 -16.42 -14.77
C ASN A 13 4.48 -16.82 -13.35
N LEU A 14 4.16 -15.86 -12.50
CA LEU A 14 3.75 -16.11 -11.12
C LEU A 14 2.36 -16.75 -11.04
N ILE A 15 1.44 -16.34 -11.92
CA ILE A 15 0.12 -16.99 -12.03
C ILE A 15 0.28 -18.45 -12.42
N ASP A 16 1.15 -18.73 -13.38
CA ASP A 16 1.43 -20.11 -13.83
C ASP A 16 2.01 -20.97 -12.69
N GLU A 17 2.71 -20.37 -11.75
CA GLU A 17 3.22 -21.05 -10.55
C GLU A 17 2.19 -21.17 -9.42
N GLY A 18 0.97 -20.73 -9.63
CA GLY A 18 -0.12 -20.88 -8.67
C GLY A 18 -0.33 -19.70 -7.72
N LEU A 19 0.35 -18.57 -7.93
CA LEU A 19 0.18 -17.38 -7.11
C LEU A 19 -1.02 -16.55 -7.58
N THR A 20 -1.77 -16.04 -6.64
CA THR A 20 -2.86 -15.10 -6.94
C THR A 20 -2.27 -13.71 -7.13
N MET A 21 -2.36 -13.18 -8.36
CA MET A 21 -1.86 -11.87 -8.71
C MET A 21 -3.00 -10.89 -8.88
N VAL A 22 -2.97 -9.77 -8.17
CA VAL A 22 -3.99 -8.74 -8.23
C VAL A 22 -3.37 -7.44 -8.73
N GLU A 23 -3.89 -6.95 -9.86
CA GLU A 23 -3.47 -5.69 -10.46
C GLU A 23 -4.00 -4.51 -9.66
N VAL A 24 -3.12 -3.59 -9.27
CA VAL A 24 -3.50 -2.34 -8.60
C VAL A 24 -2.74 -1.20 -9.28
N ARG A 25 -3.46 -0.34 -9.99
CA ARG A 25 -2.85 0.79 -10.65
C ARG A 25 -2.57 1.91 -9.66
N PRO A 26 -1.36 2.50 -9.66
CA PRO A 26 -0.99 3.57 -8.73
C PRO A 26 -1.61 4.90 -9.16
N THR A 27 -2.90 5.06 -8.87
CA THR A 27 -3.66 6.29 -9.17
C THR A 27 -4.17 6.91 -7.88
N ILE A 28 -4.47 8.22 -7.92
CA ILE A 28 -5.01 8.93 -6.76
C ILE A 28 -6.34 8.32 -6.30
N LEU A 29 -7.18 7.86 -7.25
CA LEU A 29 -8.46 7.24 -6.92
C LEU A 29 -8.29 5.91 -6.21
N ASN A 30 -7.28 5.11 -6.58
CA ASN A 30 -7.03 3.82 -5.97
C ASN A 30 -6.30 3.93 -4.62
N PHE A 31 -5.50 4.97 -4.44
CA PHE A 31 -4.61 5.09 -3.28
C PHE A 31 -5.15 5.98 -2.17
N SER A 32 -6.11 6.87 -2.45
CA SER A 32 -6.57 7.85 -1.47
C SER A 32 -7.15 7.20 -0.21
N GLU A 33 -8.14 6.34 -0.34
CA GLU A 33 -8.76 5.69 0.82
C GLU A 33 -7.80 4.76 1.57
N PRO A 34 -7.02 3.89 0.89
CA PRO A 34 -6.03 3.09 1.60
C PRO A 34 -4.99 3.92 2.35
N MET A 35 -4.54 5.04 1.77
CA MET A 35 -3.57 5.91 2.43
C MET A 35 -4.15 6.56 3.68
N LYS A 36 -5.41 7.01 3.64
CA LYS A 36 -6.11 7.54 4.80
C LYS A 36 -6.29 6.48 5.89
N THR A 37 -6.66 5.27 5.48
CA THR A 37 -6.81 4.14 6.41
C THR A 37 -5.48 3.78 7.05
N LEU A 38 -4.39 3.77 6.29
CA LEU A 38 -3.05 3.52 6.82
C LEU A 38 -2.68 4.56 7.88
N GLU A 39 -2.95 5.83 7.64
CA GLU A 39 -2.71 6.89 8.60
C GLU A 39 -3.50 6.65 9.90
N GLU A 40 -4.77 6.29 9.81
CA GLU A 40 -5.59 5.97 10.97
C GLU A 40 -5.03 4.78 11.76
N LEU A 41 -4.59 3.73 11.07
CA LEU A 41 -4.00 2.56 11.73
C LEU A 41 -2.72 2.93 12.49
N VAL A 42 -1.90 3.79 11.91
CA VAL A 42 -0.67 4.26 12.55
C VAL A 42 -1.00 5.09 13.79
N ILE A 43 -1.91 6.07 13.67
CA ILE A 43 -2.29 6.96 14.76
C ILE A 43 -2.90 6.17 15.93
N ASN A 44 -3.72 5.17 15.63
CA ASN A 44 -4.39 4.36 16.64
C ASN A 44 -3.53 3.22 17.20
N GLY A 45 -2.28 3.10 16.74
CA GLY A 45 -1.36 2.07 17.21
C GLY A 45 -1.76 0.66 16.79
N LYS A 46 -2.56 0.51 15.75
CA LYS A 46 -3.04 -0.80 15.27
C LYS A 46 -2.16 -1.42 14.20
N LEU A 47 -1.21 -0.67 13.66
CA LEU A 47 -0.28 -1.18 12.67
C LEU A 47 0.93 -1.79 13.38
N LYS A 48 1.20 -3.07 13.09
CA LYS A 48 2.38 -3.75 13.60
C LYS A 48 3.40 -3.91 12.47
N HIS A 49 4.66 -3.66 12.78
CA HIS A 49 5.77 -3.78 11.84
C HIS A 49 7.04 -4.24 12.57
N ASP A 50 8.04 -4.65 11.82
CA ASP A 50 9.29 -5.20 12.37
C ASP A 50 10.37 -4.14 12.66
N GLY A 51 10.07 -2.86 12.42
CA GLY A 51 11.03 -1.78 12.65
C GLY A 51 12.16 -1.72 11.63
N ASN A 52 11.94 -2.24 10.43
CA ASN A 52 12.96 -2.27 9.37
C ASN A 52 13.44 -0.85 9.05
N PRO A 53 14.75 -0.54 9.18
CA PRO A 53 15.26 0.82 8.97
C PRO A 53 15.12 1.32 7.53
N VAL A 54 15.13 0.43 6.54
CA VAL A 54 14.91 0.81 5.14
C VAL A 54 13.47 1.28 4.96
N MET A 55 12.52 0.58 5.55
CA MET A 55 11.11 0.99 5.51
C MET A 55 10.89 2.32 6.24
N GLU A 56 11.52 2.53 7.38
CA GLU A 56 11.45 3.82 8.09
C GLU A 56 11.97 4.96 7.22
N TRP A 57 13.10 4.73 6.55
CA TRP A 57 13.67 5.72 5.63
C TRP A 57 12.70 6.02 4.48
N MET A 58 12.12 4.98 3.87
CA MET A 58 11.16 5.16 2.77
C MET A 58 9.89 5.89 3.21
N ILE A 59 9.38 5.61 4.41
CA ILE A 59 8.21 6.30 4.95
C ILE A 59 8.53 7.80 5.13
N SER A 60 9.71 8.13 5.61
CA SER A 60 10.12 9.53 5.77
C SER A 60 10.23 10.27 4.43
N ASN A 61 10.37 9.55 3.32
CA ASN A 61 10.43 10.12 1.98
C ASN A 61 9.06 10.43 1.38
N VAL A 62 7.99 9.94 1.97
CA VAL A 62 6.63 10.11 1.42
C VAL A 62 6.15 11.55 1.66
N VAL A 63 5.75 12.21 0.57
CA VAL A 63 5.09 13.51 0.61
C VAL A 63 3.64 13.29 0.21
N CYS A 64 2.72 13.81 1.01
CA CYS A 64 1.29 13.70 0.74
C CYS A 64 0.86 14.75 -0.26
N HIS A 65 0.42 14.33 -1.44
CA HIS A 65 -0.21 15.20 -2.41
C HIS A 65 -1.72 15.16 -2.22
N ARG A 66 -2.34 16.33 -2.11
CA ARG A 66 -3.78 16.49 -1.91
C ARG A 66 -4.40 17.22 -3.09
N ASP A 67 -5.49 16.68 -3.65
CA ASP A 67 -6.20 17.33 -4.74
C ASP A 67 -7.35 18.21 -4.21
N GLN A 68 -8.12 18.82 -5.13
CA GLN A 68 -9.23 19.70 -4.79
C GLN A 68 -10.41 18.97 -4.14
N LYS A 69 -10.52 17.67 -4.34
CA LYS A 69 -11.58 16.82 -3.78
C LYS A 69 -11.15 16.15 -2.47
N ASP A 70 -10.05 16.59 -1.89
CA ASP A 70 -9.50 16.05 -0.65
C ASP A 70 -8.99 14.61 -0.77
N ASN A 71 -8.75 14.14 -1.99
CA ASN A 71 -8.05 12.87 -2.22
C ASN A 71 -6.55 13.05 -1.99
N ILE A 72 -5.91 12.04 -1.42
CA ILE A 72 -4.47 12.06 -1.14
C ILE A 72 -3.73 11.00 -1.94
N TYR A 73 -2.46 11.27 -2.23
CA TYR A 73 -1.61 10.39 -3.02
C TYR A 73 -0.17 10.51 -2.54
N PRO A 74 0.57 9.38 -2.40
CA PRO A 74 1.97 9.43 -1.98
C PRO A 74 2.86 9.87 -3.13
N ARG A 75 3.74 10.83 -2.86
CA ARG A 75 4.75 11.31 -3.81
C ARG A 75 6.09 11.39 -3.14
N LYS A 76 7.15 11.45 -3.94
CA LYS A 76 8.51 11.73 -3.50
C LYS A 76 8.90 13.13 -3.95
N GLU A 77 9.57 13.87 -3.09
CA GLU A 77 10.02 15.23 -3.40
C GLU A 77 11.16 15.23 -4.43
N PHE A 78 12.08 14.27 -4.30
CA PHE A 78 13.23 14.12 -5.21
C PHE A 78 13.31 12.70 -5.75
N PRO A 79 13.82 12.51 -7.00
CA PRO A 79 13.88 11.17 -7.62
C PRO A 79 14.69 10.14 -6.83
N GLN A 80 15.70 10.58 -6.07
CA GLN A 80 16.53 9.68 -5.26
C GLN A 80 15.81 9.21 -3.98
N ASN A 81 14.75 9.88 -3.56
CA ASN A 81 13.98 9.49 -2.41
C ASN A 81 13.02 8.36 -2.79
N LYS A 82 13.29 7.15 -2.33
CA LYS A 82 12.49 5.98 -2.69
C LYS A 82 11.29 5.83 -1.75
N ILE A 83 10.16 5.43 -2.32
CA ILE A 83 8.92 5.19 -1.58
C ILE A 83 8.27 3.84 -1.95
N ASP A 84 9.04 2.92 -2.50
CA ASP A 84 8.51 1.64 -3.01
C ASP A 84 7.86 0.80 -1.91
N GLY A 85 8.43 0.78 -0.71
CA GLY A 85 7.85 0.08 0.44
C GLY A 85 6.50 0.63 0.86
N PRO A 86 6.38 1.93 1.15
CA PRO A 86 5.09 2.57 1.44
C PRO A 86 4.04 2.37 0.34
N VAL A 87 4.42 2.49 -0.92
CA VAL A 87 3.52 2.24 -2.06
C VAL A 87 3.02 0.80 -2.05
N ALA A 88 3.92 -0.16 -1.86
CA ALA A 88 3.54 -1.58 -1.76
C ALA A 88 2.58 -1.83 -0.58
N ALA A 89 2.81 -1.19 0.56
CA ALA A 89 1.95 -1.29 1.73
C ALA A 89 0.55 -0.73 1.44
N ILE A 90 0.46 0.40 0.76
CA ILE A 90 -0.82 1.00 0.37
C ILE A 90 -1.57 0.07 -0.58
N MET A 91 -0.90 -0.52 -1.56
CA MET A 91 -1.49 -1.48 -2.50
C MET A 91 -2.03 -2.71 -1.76
N ALA A 92 -1.25 -3.28 -0.86
CA ALA A 92 -1.66 -4.43 -0.06
C ALA A 92 -2.88 -4.11 0.81
N LEU A 93 -2.88 -2.93 1.45
CA LEU A 93 -4.00 -2.48 2.27
C LEU A 93 -5.26 -2.26 1.44
N SER A 94 -5.13 -1.70 0.23
CA SER A 94 -6.27 -1.50 -0.66
C SER A 94 -7.00 -2.82 -0.95
N ARG A 95 -6.23 -3.88 -1.15
CA ARG A 95 -6.81 -5.21 -1.36
C ARG A 95 -7.41 -5.79 -0.10
N ALA A 96 -6.75 -5.62 1.03
CA ALA A 96 -7.26 -6.10 2.32
C ALA A 96 -8.60 -5.45 2.69
N MET A 97 -8.78 -4.18 2.34
CA MET A 97 -10.01 -3.43 2.62
C MET A 97 -11.22 -3.95 1.84
N VAL A 98 -11.02 -4.47 0.64
CA VAL A 98 -12.12 -4.96 -0.21
C VAL A 98 -12.33 -6.47 -0.08
N PHE A 99 -11.39 -7.19 0.50
CA PHE A 99 -11.51 -8.63 0.73
C PHE A 99 -12.11 -8.87 2.11
N GLU A 100 -13.41 -9.21 2.16
CA GLU A 100 -14.17 -9.30 3.42
C GLU A 100 -13.51 -10.19 4.48
N GLY A 101 -13.10 -11.41 4.10
CA GLY A 101 -12.43 -12.31 5.04
C GLY A 101 -11.10 -11.78 5.54
N GLY A 102 -10.32 -11.13 4.66
CA GLY A 102 -9.06 -10.51 5.02
C GLY A 102 -9.24 -9.30 5.92
N TYR A 103 -10.27 -8.50 5.66
CA TYR A 103 -10.61 -7.32 6.46
C TYR A 103 -10.96 -7.72 7.88
N ASP A 104 -11.83 -8.70 8.05
CA ASP A 104 -12.20 -9.22 9.36
C ASP A 104 -10.98 -9.78 10.10
N SER A 105 -10.11 -10.48 9.40
CA SER A 105 -8.88 -11.02 9.98
C SER A 105 -7.96 -9.92 10.50
N ILE A 106 -7.84 -8.81 9.77
CA ILE A 106 -7.03 -7.67 10.20
C ILE A 106 -7.56 -7.08 11.50
N TYR A 107 -8.87 -6.92 11.63
CA TYR A 107 -9.48 -6.42 12.85
C TYR A 107 -9.28 -7.38 14.02
N ASN A 108 -9.46 -8.69 13.78
CA ASN A 108 -9.29 -9.70 14.82
C ASN A 108 -7.86 -9.74 15.32
N TYR A 109 -6.88 -9.64 14.44
CA TYR A 109 -5.46 -9.58 14.83
C TYR A 109 -5.13 -8.29 15.59
N GLY A 110 -5.83 -7.21 15.33
CA GLY A 110 -5.66 -5.95 16.05
C GLY A 110 -6.08 -6.02 17.51
N GLU A 111 -6.95 -6.96 17.87
CA GLU A 111 -7.44 -7.17 19.23
C GLU A 111 -6.56 -8.12 20.04
N LEU A 112 -5.68 -8.82 19.38
CA LEU A 112 -4.75 -9.75 20.04
C LEU A 112 -3.48 -9.03 20.49
#